data_03cb287e8bb0bb0068d45bb2ccce99db
#
_entry.id   03cb287e8bb0bb0068d45bb2ccce99db
#
_cell.length_a   1.000
_cell.length_b   1.000
_cell.length_c   1.000
_cell.angle_alpha   90.00
_cell.angle_beta   90.00
_cell.angle_gamma   90.00
#
_symmetry.space_group_name_H-M   'P 1'
#
loop_
_entity.id
_entity.type
_entity.pdbx_description
1 polymer ?
#
loop_
_entity_poly.entity_id
_entity_poly.type
_entity_poly.pdbx_seq_one_letter_code
_entity_poly.pdbx_strand_id
1 'polypeptide(L)'
;MYQSEFCDVSYNHELNIAFVKWKKFCRDDAYRQPLLYALEIMEKHEGCNYCADTRDGFENEEADTQWLFDVFLPQAAEASCEKIFFIIDRDNSLKEELEGQAVELRKLFEVSYCFGIDDVREILNADVGGA
;
A
#
# COMPACT_ATOMS: atom_id res chain seq x y z
N MET A 1 10.82 10.73 -5.84
CA MET A 1 9.36 10.70 -5.94
C MET A 1 8.91 10.26 -7.33
N TYR A 2 7.98 9.35 -7.41
CA TYR A 2 7.40 8.89 -8.68
C TYR A 2 6.08 9.62 -8.91
N GLN A 3 5.90 10.19 -10.09
CA GLN A 3 4.67 10.89 -10.44
C GLN A 3 4.23 10.49 -11.83
N SER A 4 2.95 10.16 -11.98
CA SER A 4 2.36 9.88 -13.27
C SER A 4 0.92 10.37 -13.29
N GLU A 5 0.29 10.26 -14.46
CA GLU A 5 -1.13 10.54 -14.62
C GLU A 5 -2.00 9.64 -13.74
N PHE A 6 -1.52 8.43 -13.46
CA PHE A 6 -2.28 7.37 -12.80
C PHE A 6 -1.98 7.22 -11.32
N CYS A 7 -0.78 7.56 -10.88
CA CYS A 7 -0.33 7.23 -9.53
C CYS A 7 0.88 8.08 -9.12
N ASP A 8 0.87 8.51 -7.86
CA ASP A 8 2.03 9.15 -7.24
C ASP A 8 2.58 8.25 -6.14
N VAL A 9 3.89 8.12 -6.06
CA VAL A 9 4.57 7.36 -5.01
C VAL A 9 5.60 8.25 -4.35
N SER A 10 5.60 8.27 -3.02
CA SER A 10 6.56 9.03 -2.24
C SER A 10 6.94 8.30 -0.98
N TYR A 11 8.06 8.70 -0.38
CA TYR A 11 8.47 8.22 0.92
C TYR A 11 8.06 9.23 1.99
N ASN A 12 7.29 8.77 2.96
CA ASN A 12 6.95 9.60 4.11
C ASN A 12 7.98 9.34 5.21
N HIS A 13 8.90 10.26 5.36
CA HIS A 13 10.02 10.15 6.29
C HIS A 13 9.55 10.11 7.75
N GLU A 14 8.54 10.89 8.09
CA GLU A 14 8.02 10.95 9.46
C GLU A 14 7.46 9.60 9.93
N LEU A 15 6.71 8.93 9.05
CA LEU A 15 6.05 7.68 9.38
C LEU A 15 6.81 6.43 8.90
N ASN A 16 7.86 6.63 8.12
CA ASN A 16 8.62 5.53 7.50
C ASN A 16 7.71 4.62 6.69
N ILE A 17 6.98 5.23 5.76
CA ILE A 17 6.09 4.47 4.86
C ILE A 17 6.36 4.83 3.40
N ALA A 18 6.17 3.84 2.53
CA ALA A 18 6.07 4.06 1.09
C ALA A 18 4.60 4.38 0.80
N PHE A 19 4.32 5.62 0.42
CA PHE A 19 2.97 6.12 0.22
C PHE A 19 2.63 6.09 -1.26
N VAL A 20 1.61 5.32 -1.63
CA VAL A 20 1.16 5.15 -3.00
C VAL A 20 -0.26 5.71 -3.13
N LYS A 21 -0.41 6.76 -3.91
CA LYS A 21 -1.71 7.38 -4.15
C LYS A 21 -2.19 7.07 -5.56
N TRP A 22 -3.23 6.26 -5.66
CA TRP A 22 -3.86 5.93 -6.93
C TRP A 22 -4.81 7.05 -7.33
N LYS A 23 -4.75 7.47 -8.61
CA LYS A 23 -5.51 8.61 -9.12
C LYS A 23 -6.58 8.20 -10.11
N LYS A 24 -6.30 7.21 -10.96
CA LYS A 24 -7.28 6.68 -11.92
C LYS A 24 -6.85 5.31 -12.41
N PHE A 25 -7.77 4.61 -13.05
CA PHE A 25 -7.54 3.26 -13.55
C PHE A 25 -6.29 3.18 -14.42
N CYS A 26 -5.49 2.15 -14.17
CA CYS A 26 -4.34 1.79 -14.99
C CYS A 26 -4.09 0.30 -14.89
N ARG A 27 -3.28 -0.21 -15.80
CA ARG A 27 -2.95 -1.63 -15.84
C ARG A 27 -1.55 -1.82 -16.43
N ASP A 28 -1.04 -3.05 -16.34
CA ASP A 28 0.27 -3.44 -16.84
C ASP A 28 1.37 -2.55 -16.27
N ASP A 29 2.24 -1.99 -17.10
CA ASP A 29 3.35 -1.17 -16.62
C ASP A 29 2.91 0.09 -15.87
N ALA A 30 1.79 0.70 -16.28
CA ALA A 30 1.27 1.88 -15.57
C ALA A 30 0.89 1.56 -14.13
N TYR A 31 0.49 0.32 -13.85
CA TYR A 31 0.20 -0.19 -12.53
C TYR A 31 1.46 -0.67 -11.80
N ARG A 32 2.29 -1.45 -12.49
CA ARG A 32 3.43 -2.14 -11.88
C ARG A 32 4.61 -1.24 -11.58
N GLN A 33 4.91 -0.26 -12.44
CA GLN A 33 6.05 0.63 -12.25
C GLN A 33 5.98 1.44 -10.95
N PRO A 34 4.85 2.05 -10.58
CA PRO A 34 4.75 2.72 -9.28
C PRO A 34 5.03 1.80 -8.10
N LEU A 35 4.54 0.56 -8.16
CA LEU A 35 4.76 -0.41 -7.10
C LEU A 35 6.21 -0.86 -7.02
N LEU A 36 6.90 -1.00 -8.15
CA LEU A 36 8.33 -1.29 -8.16
C LEU A 36 9.12 -0.14 -7.53
N TYR A 37 8.70 1.10 -7.78
CA TYR A 37 9.31 2.26 -7.13
C TYR A 37 9.09 2.22 -5.61
N ALA A 38 7.89 1.84 -5.18
CA ALA A 38 7.60 1.66 -3.75
C ALA A 38 8.48 0.59 -3.13
N LEU A 39 8.75 -0.51 -3.85
CA LEU A 39 9.68 -1.55 -3.39
C LEU A 39 11.08 -1.00 -3.18
N GLU A 40 11.57 -0.18 -4.10
CA GLU A 40 12.88 0.46 -3.95
C GLU A 40 12.95 1.30 -2.68
N ILE A 41 11.88 2.03 -2.38
CA ILE A 41 11.78 2.79 -1.13
C ILE A 41 11.88 1.86 0.08
N MET A 42 11.13 0.78 0.07
CA MET A 42 11.13 -0.18 1.17
C MET A 42 12.48 -0.87 1.35
N GLU A 43 13.16 -1.17 0.26
CA GLU A 43 14.49 -1.77 0.30
C GLU A 43 15.56 -0.83 0.86
N LYS A 44 15.39 0.47 0.66
CA LYS A 44 16.33 1.51 1.14
C LYS A 44 16.09 1.93 2.59
N HIS A 45 14.91 1.63 3.14
CA HIS A 45 14.52 2.08 4.47
C HIS A 45 14.04 0.91 5.30
N GLU A 46 14.88 0.45 6.22
CA GLU A 46 14.54 -0.68 7.08
C GLU A 46 13.26 -0.44 7.87
N GLY A 47 12.38 -1.43 7.90
CA GLY A 47 11.11 -1.33 8.60
C GLY A 47 10.06 -0.47 7.92
N CYS A 48 10.31 -0.04 6.68
CA CYS A 48 9.37 0.78 5.93
C CYS A 48 8.12 -0.03 5.60
N ASN A 49 6.96 0.52 5.96
CA ASN A 49 5.67 -0.09 5.68
C ASN A 49 5.05 0.47 4.40
N TYR A 50 4.00 -0.18 3.92
CA TYR A 50 3.31 0.18 2.69
C TYR A 50 1.96 0.81 3.02
N CYS A 51 1.65 1.94 2.37
CA CYS A 51 0.36 2.62 2.52
C CYS A 51 -0.19 2.95 1.15
N ALA A 52 -1.36 2.43 0.82
CA ALA A 52 -2.03 2.71 -0.44
C ALA A 52 -3.25 3.58 -0.20
N ASP A 53 -3.27 4.77 -0.79
CA ASP A 53 -4.45 5.64 -0.79
C ASP A 53 -5.31 5.24 -1.98
N THR A 54 -6.44 4.60 -1.69
CA THR A 54 -7.34 4.05 -2.70
C THR A 54 -8.64 4.82 -2.81
N ARG A 55 -8.70 6.05 -2.26
CA ARG A 55 -9.92 6.86 -2.30
C ARG A 55 -10.39 7.17 -3.72
N ASP A 56 -9.44 7.38 -4.64
CA ASP A 56 -9.72 7.53 -6.08
C ASP A 56 -9.36 6.27 -6.85
N GLY A 57 -9.35 5.13 -6.16
CA GLY A 57 -8.89 3.86 -6.69
C GLY A 57 -9.91 3.14 -7.57
N PHE A 58 -9.55 1.95 -8.00
CA PHE A 58 -10.26 1.17 -9.00
C PHE A 58 -10.04 -0.33 -8.77
N GLU A 59 -10.85 -1.16 -9.41
CA GLU A 59 -10.62 -2.59 -9.41
C GLU A 59 -9.46 -2.90 -10.36
N ASN A 60 -8.49 -3.70 -9.87
CA ASN A 60 -7.35 -4.10 -10.67
C ASN A 60 -7.74 -5.10 -11.75
N GLU A 61 -7.01 -5.10 -12.87
CA GLU A 61 -7.06 -6.21 -13.79
C GLU A 61 -6.58 -7.48 -13.09
N GLU A 62 -7.16 -8.62 -13.44
CA GLU A 62 -6.82 -9.89 -12.80
C GLU A 62 -5.33 -10.21 -12.87
N ALA A 63 -4.71 -9.98 -14.03
CA ALA A 63 -3.28 -10.21 -14.20
C ALA A 63 -2.43 -9.34 -13.29
N ASP A 64 -2.84 -8.10 -13.04
CA ASP A 64 -2.14 -7.20 -12.14
C ASP A 64 -2.31 -7.59 -10.67
N THR A 65 -3.49 -8.06 -10.30
CA THR A 65 -3.72 -8.61 -8.96
C THR A 65 -2.84 -9.83 -8.72
N GLN A 66 -2.75 -10.72 -9.71
CA GLN A 66 -1.90 -11.91 -9.64
C GLN A 66 -0.43 -11.51 -9.48
N TRP A 67 0.02 -10.53 -10.26
CA TRP A 67 1.38 -10.01 -10.15
C TRP A 67 1.65 -9.42 -8.76
N LEU A 68 0.68 -8.69 -8.21
CA LEU A 68 0.78 -8.11 -6.87
C LEU A 68 1.08 -9.20 -5.84
N PHE A 69 0.31 -10.29 -5.86
CA PHE A 69 0.49 -11.39 -4.91
C PHE A 69 1.72 -12.25 -5.18
N ASP A 70 2.09 -12.44 -6.44
CA ASP A 70 3.19 -13.33 -6.80
C ASP A 70 4.56 -12.64 -6.74
N VAL A 71 4.61 -11.34 -7.00
CA VAL A 71 5.88 -10.61 -7.14
C VAL A 71 6.04 -9.53 -6.09
N PHE A 72 5.11 -8.58 -6.03
CA PHE A 72 5.26 -7.39 -5.17
C PHE A 72 5.25 -7.73 -3.69
N LEU A 73 4.24 -8.44 -3.23
CA LEU A 73 4.06 -8.70 -1.80
C LEU A 73 5.16 -9.57 -1.19
N PRO A 74 5.62 -10.65 -1.85
CA PRO A 74 6.74 -11.41 -1.32
C PRO A 74 8.02 -10.57 -1.20
N GLN A 75 8.28 -9.70 -2.16
CA GLN A 75 9.46 -8.83 -2.11
C GLN A 75 9.32 -7.75 -1.03
N ALA A 76 8.11 -7.24 -0.81
CA ALA A 76 7.85 -6.29 0.27
C ALA A 76 8.12 -6.94 1.63
N ALA A 77 7.69 -8.18 1.82
CA ALA A 77 7.96 -8.91 3.06
C ALA A 77 9.46 -9.12 3.27
N GLU A 78 10.19 -9.46 2.21
CA GLU A 78 11.66 -9.61 2.27
C GLU A 78 12.36 -8.29 2.60
N ALA A 79 11.76 -7.17 2.21
CA ALA A 79 12.31 -5.83 2.48
C ALA A 79 11.95 -5.30 3.87
N SER A 80 11.44 -6.15 4.76
CA SER A 80 11.09 -5.83 6.15
C SER A 80 9.76 -5.07 6.32
N CYS A 81 8.90 -5.06 5.31
CA CYS A 81 7.56 -4.51 5.44
C CYS A 81 6.73 -5.41 6.36
N GLU A 82 6.16 -4.84 7.40
CA GLU A 82 5.34 -5.58 8.36
C GLU A 82 3.86 -5.20 8.30
N LYS A 83 3.57 -3.97 7.93
CA LYS A 83 2.22 -3.42 7.95
C LYS A 83 1.81 -2.89 6.59
N ILE A 84 0.54 -3.12 6.23
CA ILE A 84 -0.07 -2.56 5.04
C ILE A 84 -1.27 -1.74 5.47
N PHE A 85 -1.32 -0.49 5.03
CA PHE A 85 -2.44 0.41 5.29
C PHE A 85 -3.17 0.71 3.99
N PHE A 86 -4.49 0.59 4.03
CA PHE A 86 -5.34 1.05 2.93
C PHE A 86 -6.13 2.25 3.40
N ILE A 87 -5.95 3.39 2.72
CA ILE A 87 -6.79 4.57 2.97
C ILE A 87 -7.98 4.47 2.02
N ILE A 88 -9.18 4.44 2.58
CA ILE A 88 -10.44 4.25 1.85
C ILE A 88 -11.42 5.34 2.21
N ASP A 89 -12.42 5.56 1.35
CA ASP A 89 -13.57 6.40 1.70
C ASP A 89 -14.56 5.56 2.51
N ARG A 90 -15.36 6.22 3.35
CA ARG A 90 -16.37 5.54 4.15
C ARG A 90 -17.41 4.82 3.30
N ASP A 91 -17.69 5.36 2.11
CA ASP A 91 -18.63 4.80 1.14
C ASP A 91 -17.92 4.12 -0.03
N ASN A 92 -16.69 3.66 0.18
CA ASN A 92 -15.86 3.09 -0.89
C ASN A 92 -16.38 1.72 -1.32
N SER A 93 -16.74 1.61 -2.60
CA SER A 93 -17.17 0.35 -3.21
C SER A 93 -16.04 -0.68 -3.32
N LEU A 94 -14.79 -0.25 -3.22
CA LEU A 94 -13.62 -1.14 -3.27
C LEU A 94 -13.38 -1.89 -1.96
N LYS A 95 -14.09 -1.54 -0.90
CA LYS A 95 -13.87 -2.14 0.41
C LYS A 95 -14.03 -3.66 0.39
N GLU A 96 -15.04 -4.17 -0.31
CA GLU A 96 -15.27 -5.60 -0.41
C GLU A 96 -14.13 -6.31 -1.13
N GLU A 97 -13.62 -5.72 -2.21
CA GLU A 97 -12.47 -6.25 -2.93
C GLU A 97 -11.23 -6.28 -2.04
N LEU A 98 -10.98 -5.18 -1.33
CA LEU A 98 -9.83 -5.08 -0.43
C LEU A 98 -9.94 -6.06 0.72
N GLU A 99 -11.12 -6.26 1.29
CA GLU A 99 -11.33 -7.25 2.35
C GLU A 99 -11.10 -8.68 1.86
N GLY A 100 -11.49 -8.98 0.62
CA GLY A 100 -11.19 -10.26 -0.01
C GLY A 100 -9.70 -10.49 -0.16
N GLN A 101 -8.96 -9.47 -0.56
CA GLN A 101 -7.50 -9.53 -0.67
C GLN A 101 -6.83 -9.63 0.72
N ALA A 102 -7.40 -9.00 1.73
CA ALA A 102 -6.83 -8.95 3.06
C ALA A 102 -6.67 -10.34 3.70
N VAL A 103 -7.51 -11.30 3.33
CA VAL A 103 -7.39 -12.68 3.83
C VAL A 103 -6.01 -13.25 3.50
N GLU A 104 -5.54 -13.07 2.27
CA GLU A 104 -4.21 -13.51 1.86
C GLU A 104 -3.11 -12.61 2.43
N LEU A 105 -3.34 -11.29 2.44
CA LEU A 105 -2.37 -10.32 2.95
C LEU A 105 -2.03 -10.56 4.42
N ARG A 106 -3.04 -10.90 5.23
CA ARG A 106 -2.84 -11.12 6.67
C ARG A 106 -1.97 -12.31 7.02
N LYS A 107 -1.69 -13.16 6.05
CA LYS A 107 -0.73 -14.26 6.23
C LYS A 107 0.70 -13.75 6.34
N LEU A 108 0.98 -12.58 5.77
CA LEU A 108 2.33 -12.00 5.73
C LEU A 108 2.43 -10.65 6.44
N PHE A 109 1.32 -9.92 6.58
CA PHE A 109 1.33 -8.54 7.05
C PHE A 109 0.19 -8.27 8.03
N GLU A 110 0.35 -7.22 8.85
CA GLU A 110 -0.75 -6.63 9.57
C GLU A 110 -1.44 -5.65 8.62
N VAL A 111 -2.73 -5.83 8.39
CA VAL A 111 -3.50 -5.01 7.45
C VAL A 111 -4.48 -4.13 8.21
N SER A 112 -4.49 -2.83 7.91
CA SER A 112 -5.39 -1.87 8.54
C SER A 112 -6.07 -1.02 7.47
N TYR A 113 -7.34 -0.71 7.70
CA TYR A 113 -8.11 0.22 6.87
C TYR A 113 -8.21 1.55 7.59
N CYS A 114 -7.91 2.62 6.89
CA CYS A 114 -7.86 3.96 7.43
C CYS A 114 -8.69 4.89 6.55
N PHE A 115 -9.11 6.04 7.12
CA PHE A 115 -9.84 7.05 6.35
C PHE A 115 -8.96 8.25 6.00
N GLY A 116 -7.72 8.26 6.45
CA GLY A 116 -6.74 9.29 6.14
C GLY A 116 -5.40 8.98 6.77
N ILE A 117 -4.41 9.82 6.47
CA ILE A 117 -3.05 9.64 6.96
C ILE A 117 -2.96 9.77 8.50
N ASP A 118 -3.86 10.53 9.11
CA ASP A 118 -3.87 10.67 10.56
C ASP A 118 -4.18 9.35 11.26
N ASP A 119 -5.03 8.52 10.68
CA ASP A 119 -5.31 7.20 11.22
C ASP A 119 -4.08 6.30 11.15
N VAL A 120 -3.33 6.39 10.06
CA VAL A 120 -2.05 5.66 9.91
C VAL A 120 -1.07 6.10 10.99
N ARG A 121 -0.97 7.40 11.21
CA ARG A 121 -0.09 7.97 12.24
C ARG A 121 -0.47 7.45 13.63
N GLU A 122 -1.76 7.43 13.95
CA GLU A 122 -2.24 6.94 15.24
C GLU A 122 -1.88 5.47 15.47
N ILE A 123 -2.06 4.63 14.46
CA ILE A 123 -1.72 3.20 14.55
C ILE A 123 -0.23 3.02 14.79
N LEU A 124 0.61 3.72 14.03
CA LEU A 124 2.07 3.62 14.17
C LEU A 124 2.55 4.18 15.51
N ASN A 125 1.97 5.27 15.98
CA ASN A 125 2.33 5.85 17.28
C ASN A 125 1.87 4.97 18.44
N ALA A 126 0.74 4.30 18.31
CA ALA A 126 0.26 3.37 19.32
C ALA A 126 1.22 2.20 19.50
N ASP A 127 1.78 1.68 18.41
CA ASP A 127 2.77 0.61 18.45
C ASP A 127 4.05 1.06 19.17
N VAL A 128 4.50 2.27 18.89
CA VAL A 128 5.69 2.85 19.54
C VAL A 128 5.39 3.17 21.00
N GLY A 129 4.23 3.78 21.25
CA GLY A 129 3.83 4.18 22.60
C GLY A 129 3.49 3.01 23.50
N GLY A 130 3.15 1.86 22.93
CA GLY A 130 2.87 0.64 23.68
C GLY A 130 4.11 -0.13 24.08
N ALA A 131 5.27 0.33 23.63
CA ALA A 131 6.54 -0.33 23.90
C ALA A 131 7.13 0.02 25.27
#